data_9c1b94644f581b0a3403301cce6a3d26
#
_entry.id   9c1b94644f581b0a3403301cce6a3d26
#
_cell.length_a   1.000
_cell.length_b   1.000
_cell.length_c   1.000
_cell.angle_alpha   90.00
_cell.angle_beta   90.00
_cell.angle_gamma   90.00
#
_symmetry.space_group_name_H-M   'P 1'
#
loop_
_entity.id
_entity.type
_entity.pdbx_description
1 polymer ?
#
loop_
_entity_poly.entity_id
_entity_poly.type
_entity_poly.pdbx_seq_one_letter_code
_entity_poly.pdbx_strand_id
1 'polypeptide(L)'
;RQIEAARRAITRQMKRQGRVWIRIFPDVPVSDKPAEVRMGKGRGAVEYWAARVAPGRIMFEVDGVADDVAREALRLGAAKLPVKTRIVTRLAVAQEVAP
;
A
#
# COMPACT_ATOMS: atom_id res chain seq x y z
N ARG A 1 8.03 -5.64 1.26
CA ARG A 1 8.34 -5.21 2.62
C ARG A 1 7.71 -3.86 2.96
N GLN A 2 7.65 -2.97 1.98
CA GLN A 2 7.00 -1.68 2.20
C GLN A 2 5.50 -1.86 2.43
N ILE A 3 4.87 -2.75 1.68
CA ILE A 3 3.45 -3.04 1.85
C ILE A 3 3.20 -3.59 3.25
N GLU A 4 4.05 -4.51 3.69
CA GLU A 4 3.89 -5.10 5.01
C GLU A 4 4.14 -4.08 6.12
N ALA A 5 5.12 -3.21 5.93
CA ALA A 5 5.38 -2.16 6.91
C ALA A 5 4.19 -1.23 7.04
N ALA A 6 3.58 -0.87 5.91
CA ALA A 6 2.40 -0.01 5.91
C ALA A 6 1.23 -0.71 6.61
N ARG A 7 1.01 -1.98 6.30
CA ARG A 7 -0.07 -2.74 6.93
C ARG A 7 0.11 -2.79 8.44
N ARG A 8 1.33 -3.03 8.89
CA ARG A 8 1.59 -3.10 10.33
C ARG A 8 1.36 -1.77 11.01
N ALA A 9 1.77 -0.68 10.37
CA ALA A 9 1.55 0.65 10.93
C ALA A 9 0.06 0.95 11.05
N ILE A 10 -0.72 0.61 10.02
CA ILE A 10 -2.16 0.83 10.02
C ILE A 10 -2.80 0.00 11.13
N THR A 11 -2.49 -1.28 11.19
CA THR A 11 -3.09 -2.18 12.18
C THR A 11 -2.76 -1.75 13.59
N ARG A 12 -1.52 -1.31 13.81
CA ARG A 12 -1.10 -0.87 15.14
C ARG A 12 -1.88 0.35 15.59
N GLN A 13 -2.06 1.30 14.70
CA GLN A 13 -2.80 2.51 15.05
C GLN A 13 -4.27 2.22 15.33
N MET A 14 -4.83 1.26 14.63
CA MET A 14 -6.22 0.85 14.84
C MET A 14 -6.38 -0.09 16.03
N LYS A 15 -5.29 -0.46 16.69
CA LYS A 15 -5.29 -1.36 17.84
C LYS A 15 -6.00 -2.68 17.52
N ARG A 16 -5.83 -3.15 16.28
CA ARG A 16 -6.41 -4.39 15.77
C ARG A 16 -7.91 -4.38 15.74
N GLN A 17 -8.52 -3.22 15.79
CA GLN A 17 -9.95 -3.09 15.60
C GLN A 17 -10.24 -2.81 14.14
N GLY A 18 -11.43 -3.20 13.69
CA GLY A 18 -11.79 -2.98 12.32
C GLY A 18 -11.09 -3.93 11.36
N ARG A 19 -11.10 -3.57 10.10
CA ARG A 19 -10.54 -4.40 9.04
C ARG A 19 -9.66 -3.57 8.13
N VAL A 20 -8.63 -4.24 7.60
CA VAL A 20 -7.69 -3.63 6.65
C VAL A 20 -7.60 -4.54 5.44
N TRP A 21 -7.77 -3.96 4.26
CA TRP A 21 -7.60 -4.70 3.02
C TRP A 21 -6.41 -4.12 2.26
N ILE A 22 -5.58 -5.01 1.74
CA ILE A 22 -4.47 -4.65 0.86
C ILE A 22 -4.97 -4.90 -0.56
N ARG A 23 -5.00 -3.85 -1.38
CA ARG A 23 -5.53 -3.94 -2.73
C ARG A 23 -4.46 -4.03 -3.79
N ILE A 24 -3.22 -4.10 -3.40
CA ILE A 24 -2.10 -4.26 -4.33
C ILE A 24 -1.34 -5.52 -3.97
N PHE A 25 -0.70 -6.10 -4.96
CA PHE A 25 0.06 -7.32 -4.76
C PHE A 25 1.38 -7.20 -5.51
N PRO A 26 2.50 -7.58 -4.88
CA PRO A 26 3.80 -7.49 -5.53
C PRO A 26 4.01 -8.68 -6.47
N ASP A 27 3.61 -8.50 -7.71
CA ASP A 27 3.68 -9.56 -8.71
C ASP A 27 4.74 -9.32 -9.78
N VAL A 28 5.47 -8.22 -9.70
CA VAL A 28 6.52 -7.89 -10.66
C VAL A 28 7.88 -8.24 -10.06
N PRO A 29 8.59 -9.22 -10.62
CA PRO A 29 9.92 -9.54 -10.11
C PRO A 29 10.91 -8.46 -10.53
N VAL A 30 11.76 -8.05 -9.59
CA VAL A 30 12.79 -7.06 -9.83
C VAL A 30 14.13 -7.70 -9.52
N SER A 31 15.04 -7.65 -10.48
CA SER A 31 16.35 -8.21 -10.29
C SER A 31 17.41 -7.16 -10.62
N ASP A 32 18.48 -7.18 -9.83
CA ASP A 32 19.61 -6.30 -10.07
C ASP A 32 20.72 -7.10 -10.70
N LYS A 33 21.33 -6.54 -11.73
CA LYS A 33 22.52 -7.14 -12.32
C LYS A 33 23.73 -6.62 -11.56
N PRO A 34 24.59 -7.52 -11.10
CA PRO A 34 25.86 -7.07 -10.55
C PRO A 34 26.65 -6.30 -11.60
N ALA A 35 27.49 -5.40 -11.15
CA ALA A 35 28.24 -4.54 -12.08
C ALA A 35 29.12 -5.37 -13.01
N GLU A 36 29.62 -6.50 -12.57
CA GLU A 36 30.48 -7.36 -13.36
C GLU A 36 29.74 -8.28 -14.31
N VAL A 37 28.42 -8.31 -14.28
CA VAL A 37 27.65 -9.15 -15.20
C VAL A 37 27.57 -8.45 -16.52
N ARG A 38 27.99 -9.13 -17.56
CA ARG A 38 28.00 -8.56 -18.89
C ARG A 38 26.61 -8.55 -19.48
N MET A 39 26.41 -7.59 -20.35
CA MET A 39 25.15 -7.51 -21.07
C MET A 39 24.92 -8.76 -21.88
N GLY A 40 23.69 -9.18 -21.97
CA GLY A 40 23.34 -10.36 -22.73
C GLY A 40 23.47 -11.66 -22.00
N LYS A 41 23.92 -11.63 -20.77
CA LYS A 41 24.04 -12.84 -19.96
C LYS A 41 22.76 -13.22 -19.26
N GLY A 42 21.67 -12.60 -19.62
CA GLY A 42 20.42 -12.90 -19.00
C GLY A 42 20.20 -12.13 -17.71
N ARG A 43 19.15 -12.44 -17.02
CA ARG A 43 18.76 -11.77 -15.81
C ARG A 43 19.52 -12.30 -14.62
N GLY A 44 19.77 -11.41 -13.68
CA GLY A 44 20.22 -11.84 -12.38
C GLY A 44 19.09 -12.49 -11.60
N ALA A 45 19.38 -12.97 -10.41
CA ALA A 45 18.39 -13.53 -9.53
C ALA A 45 17.39 -12.46 -9.13
N VAL A 46 16.16 -12.89 -8.81
CA VAL A 46 15.14 -11.97 -8.35
C VAL A 46 15.53 -11.45 -6.98
N GLU A 47 15.68 -10.13 -6.87
CA GLU A 47 16.03 -9.49 -5.62
C GLU A 47 14.82 -9.26 -4.75
N TYR A 48 13.73 -8.83 -5.35
CA TYR A 48 12.50 -8.59 -4.61
C TYR A 48 11.34 -8.52 -5.60
N TRP A 49 10.15 -8.47 -5.04
CA TRP A 49 8.92 -8.35 -5.82
C TRP A 49 8.34 -6.96 -5.61
N ALA A 50 7.75 -6.42 -6.64
CA ALA A 50 7.21 -5.07 -6.59
C ALA A 50 5.80 -5.05 -7.16
N ALA A 51 5.00 -4.11 -6.70
CA ALA A 51 3.69 -3.83 -7.26
C ALA A 51 3.77 -2.52 -8.03
N ARG A 52 3.22 -2.51 -9.24
CA ARG A 52 3.12 -1.28 -10.02
C ARG A 52 1.85 -0.57 -9.61
N VAL A 53 1.98 0.69 -9.23
CA VAL A 53 0.85 1.47 -8.76
C VAL A 53 0.66 2.66 -9.69
N ALA A 54 -0.41 2.62 -10.46
CA ALA A 54 -0.76 3.72 -11.34
C ALA A 54 -1.46 4.82 -10.54
N PRO A 55 -1.39 6.07 -11.00
CA PRO A 55 -2.14 7.13 -10.35
C PRO A 55 -3.62 6.78 -10.26
N GLY A 56 -4.21 7.04 -9.10
CA GLY A 56 -5.61 6.74 -8.87
C GLY A 56 -5.90 5.34 -8.37
N ARG A 57 -4.87 4.51 -8.23
CA ARG A 57 -5.05 3.14 -7.74
C ARG A 57 -5.23 3.14 -6.23
N ILE A 58 -6.26 2.45 -5.76
CA ILE A 58 -6.46 2.25 -4.33
C ILE A 58 -5.51 1.17 -3.86
N MET A 59 -4.73 1.48 -2.83
CA MET A 59 -3.72 0.57 -2.32
C MET A 59 -4.17 -0.14 -1.06
N PHE A 60 -4.81 0.58 -0.16
CA PHE A 60 -5.30 0.04 1.10
C PHE A 60 -6.68 0.57 1.38
N GLU A 61 -7.48 -0.25 2.08
CA GLU A 61 -8.79 0.17 2.57
C GLU A 61 -8.91 -0.24 4.02
N VAL A 62 -9.59 0.60 4.80
CA VAL A 62 -9.88 0.28 6.20
C VAL A 62 -11.33 0.61 6.50
N ASP A 63 -11.93 -0.16 7.41
CA ASP A 63 -13.24 0.19 7.94
C ASP A 63 -13.39 -0.43 9.33
N GLY A 64 -14.54 -0.15 9.96
CA GLY A 64 -14.81 -0.70 11.27
C GLY A 64 -14.25 0.10 12.42
N VAL A 65 -13.70 1.29 12.14
CA VAL A 65 -13.20 2.19 13.17
C VAL A 65 -13.70 3.60 12.87
N ALA A 66 -13.57 4.48 13.87
CA ALA A 66 -13.96 5.86 13.70
C ALA A 66 -13.13 6.52 12.60
N ASP A 67 -13.70 7.54 11.96
CA ASP A 67 -13.07 8.17 10.82
C ASP A 67 -11.72 8.79 11.17
N ASP A 68 -11.61 9.43 12.31
CA ASP A 68 -10.35 10.03 12.73
C ASP A 68 -9.27 8.98 12.96
N VAL A 69 -9.65 7.86 13.56
CA VAL A 69 -8.72 6.75 13.77
C VAL A 69 -8.28 6.18 12.43
N ALA A 70 -9.21 6.01 11.51
CA ALA A 70 -8.89 5.48 10.18
C ALA A 70 -7.95 6.40 9.43
N ARG A 71 -8.21 7.71 9.47
CA ARG A 71 -7.36 8.68 8.78
C ARG A 71 -5.95 8.69 9.32
N GLU A 72 -5.82 8.66 10.64
CA GLU A 72 -4.50 8.65 11.25
C GLU A 72 -3.77 7.35 10.93
N ALA A 73 -4.48 6.23 10.96
CA ALA A 73 -3.88 4.94 10.61
C ALA A 73 -3.35 4.94 9.18
N LEU A 74 -4.16 5.44 8.25
CA LEU A 74 -3.75 5.49 6.85
C LEU A 74 -2.60 6.47 6.64
N ARG A 75 -2.58 7.58 7.37
CA ARG A 75 -1.48 8.52 7.29
C ARG A 75 -0.16 7.87 7.73
N LEU A 76 -0.21 7.14 8.81
CA LEU A 76 0.99 6.45 9.32
C LEU A 76 1.44 5.35 8.35
N GLY A 77 0.48 4.64 7.76
CA GLY A 77 0.82 3.64 6.77
C GLY A 77 1.44 4.26 5.53
N ALA A 78 0.90 5.38 5.09
CA ALA A 78 1.42 6.06 3.89
C ALA A 78 2.87 6.49 4.08
N ALA A 79 3.25 6.83 5.30
CA ALA A 79 4.63 7.23 5.57
C ALA A 79 5.64 6.12 5.32
N LYS A 80 5.19 4.88 5.25
CA LYS A 80 6.05 3.73 4.97
C LYS A 80 6.16 3.43 3.48
N LEU A 81 5.42 4.17 2.65
CA LEU A 81 5.39 3.92 1.22
C LEU A 81 6.20 4.98 0.48
N PRO A 82 6.81 4.62 -0.66
CA PRO A 82 7.66 5.55 -1.40
C PRO A 82 6.88 6.45 -2.36
N VAL A 83 5.56 6.43 -2.32
CA VAL A 83 4.74 7.18 -3.26
C VAL A 83 3.89 8.20 -2.52
N LYS A 84 3.49 9.23 -3.22
CA LYS A 84 2.54 10.19 -2.68
C LYS A 84 1.15 9.61 -2.70
N THR A 85 0.44 9.75 -1.61
CA THR A 85 -0.88 9.17 -1.47
C THR A 85 -1.85 10.20 -0.96
N ARG A 86 -3.12 9.88 -1.07
CA ARG A 86 -4.19 10.70 -0.57
C ARG A 86 -5.23 9.79 0.04
N ILE A 87 -5.87 10.28 1.09
CA ILE A 87 -6.93 9.54 1.76
C ILE A 87 -8.25 10.00 1.18
N VAL A 88 -9.03 9.04 0.70
CA VAL A 88 -10.37 9.31 0.20
C VAL A 88 -11.35 8.50 1.00
N THR A 89 -12.55 9.01 1.16
CA THR A 89 -13.55 8.30 1.91
C THR A 89 -14.72 7.93 1.02
N ARG A 90 -15.23 6.76 1.26
CA ARG A 90 -16.40 6.28 0.57
C ARG A 90 -17.69 6.95 1.06
N LEU A 91 -17.58 7.62 2.19
CA LEU A 91 -18.72 8.29 2.79
C LEU A 91 -19.30 9.38 1.91
N ALA A 92 -18.46 9.96 1.04
CA ALA A 92 -18.98 10.96 0.12
C ALA A 92 -20.12 10.37 -0.72
N VAL A 93 -19.97 9.13 -1.13
CA VAL A 93 -21.01 8.43 -1.88
C VAL A 93 -22.21 8.15 -1.00
N ALA A 94 -21.95 7.69 0.22
CA ALA A 94 -23.03 7.41 1.16
C ALA A 94 -23.81 8.67 1.51
N GLN A 95 -23.13 9.79 1.64
CA GLN A 95 -23.79 11.05 1.94
C GLN A 95 -24.66 11.53 0.79
N GLU A 96 -24.26 11.25 -0.43
CA GLU A 96 -25.05 11.59 -1.58
C GLU A 96 -26.30 10.73 -1.67
N VAL A 97 -26.20 9.51 -1.24
CA VAL A 97 -27.32 8.58 -1.24
C VAL A 97 -28.23 8.83 -0.06
N ALA A 98 -27.67 9.15 1.09
CA ALA A 98 -28.43 9.41 2.29
C ALA A 98 -28.91 10.85 2.29
N PRO A 99 -30.18 11.07 2.25
CA PRO A 99 -30.74 12.42 2.24
C PRO A 99 -30.50 13.16 3.54
#